data_140c1e011a2808ce2ec07efc6e13a20a
#
_entry.id   140c1e011a2808ce2ec07efc6e13a20a
#
_cell.length_a   1.000
_cell.length_b   1.000
_cell.length_c   1.000
_cell.angle_alpha   90.00
_cell.angle_beta   90.00
_cell.angle_gamma   90.00
#
_symmetry.space_group_name_H-M   'P 1'
#
loop_
_entity.id
_entity.type
_entity.pdbx_description
1 polymer ?
#
loop_
_entity_poly.entity_id
_entity_poly.type
_entity_poly.pdbx_seq_one_letter_code
_entity_poly.pdbx_strand_id
1 'polypeptide(L)'
;MPIAQQKDNYSPSCQFASIPNDEIFIHVLAPYLETSDNNINYYYDFSQSISEYTKTFQDLNIQWKWQPVTMLTFHEVIDNITEEKNKTGKLPIILNLCDGDEINGTPGISVVKKLHEKELIYTGSDEHFYRITTSKIPMKKAFDEAGVSTAKWESIPSKDHKINGIFNDLGSPIILKPSVSGGSMGVGIKNVVENKQALEEQVKLMFEGYRGWDLSIDGIVAEQYISGREFTTMITGSAQFPELCKVYKPVERVFHASLPDNEKFLSFDRLWEIYEDETPMPDNDNFYEYQEVESVLSTAIQELSLAAYKSVGGTGYTRVDIRMDEKTGRLFILEVNAQCGLSEDEDYTSIGAILRVNNTSFTQMITEVIEDALIRKATQWD
;
A
#
# COMPACT_ATOMS: atom_id res chain seq x y z
N MET A 1 -32.57 -33.14 -19.46
CA MET A 1 -31.23 -33.60 -18.98
C MET A 1 -30.43 -32.35 -18.66
N PRO A 2 -30.06 -32.04 -17.44
CA PRO A 2 -29.22 -30.88 -17.13
C PRO A 2 -27.77 -31.23 -17.43
N ILE A 3 -27.10 -30.34 -18.14
CA ILE A 3 -25.67 -30.38 -18.40
C ILE A 3 -24.96 -30.12 -17.09
N ALA A 4 -24.26 -31.12 -16.57
CA ALA A 4 -23.37 -30.99 -15.45
C ALA A 4 -22.21 -30.06 -15.82
N GLN A 5 -22.18 -28.87 -15.23
CA GLN A 5 -20.98 -28.03 -15.22
C GLN A 5 -19.90 -28.77 -14.41
N GLN A 6 -18.87 -29.23 -15.10
CA GLN A 6 -17.60 -29.57 -14.45
C GLN A 6 -17.05 -28.30 -13.81
N LYS A 7 -17.13 -28.24 -12.48
CA LYS A 7 -16.31 -27.33 -11.71
C LYS A 7 -14.90 -27.90 -11.74
N ASP A 8 -14.06 -27.37 -12.60
CA ASP A 8 -12.62 -27.60 -12.51
C ASP A 8 -12.18 -27.06 -11.14
N ASN A 9 -11.70 -27.95 -10.30
CA ASN A 9 -11.08 -27.63 -9.01
C ASN A 9 -9.73 -26.96 -9.29
N TYR A 10 -9.76 -25.66 -9.52
CA TYR A 10 -8.57 -24.84 -9.63
C TYR A 10 -8.00 -24.62 -8.21
N SER A 11 -6.92 -25.34 -7.88
CA SER A 11 -6.17 -25.11 -6.66
C SER A 11 -4.97 -24.22 -6.98
N PRO A 12 -4.87 -23.03 -6.40
CA PRO A 12 -3.77 -22.07 -6.67
C PRO A 12 -2.37 -22.66 -6.46
N SER A 13 -2.24 -23.59 -5.50
CA SER A 13 -0.98 -24.29 -5.21
C SER A 13 -0.41 -25.13 -6.35
N CYS A 14 -1.12 -25.26 -7.48
CA CYS A 14 -0.72 -26.12 -8.60
C CYS A 14 0.19 -25.45 -9.64
N GLN A 15 0.21 -24.14 -9.80
CA GLN A 15 0.96 -23.52 -10.91
C GLN A 15 2.44 -23.26 -10.57
N PHE A 16 2.74 -22.72 -9.40
CA PHE A 16 4.13 -22.55 -8.97
C PHE A 16 4.82 -23.91 -8.82
N ALA A 17 4.12 -24.89 -8.24
CA ALA A 17 4.60 -26.28 -8.12
C ALA A 17 4.78 -27.01 -9.48
N SER A 18 4.25 -26.48 -10.59
CA SER A 18 4.36 -27.10 -11.91
C SER A 18 5.60 -26.67 -12.71
N ILE A 19 6.26 -25.57 -12.31
CA ILE A 19 7.45 -25.06 -12.97
C ILE A 19 8.67 -25.43 -12.11
N PRO A 20 9.67 -26.16 -12.62
CA PRO A 20 10.86 -26.49 -11.88
C PRO A 20 11.58 -25.21 -11.40
N ASN A 21 12.00 -25.19 -10.12
CA ASN A 21 12.63 -24.02 -9.51
C ASN A 21 13.92 -23.59 -10.21
N ASP A 22 14.63 -24.50 -10.84
CA ASP A 22 15.85 -24.26 -11.62
C ASP A 22 15.57 -23.61 -12.99
N GLU A 23 14.34 -23.68 -13.47
CA GLU A 23 13.88 -22.99 -14.68
C GLU A 23 13.40 -21.55 -14.43
N ILE A 24 13.27 -21.13 -13.16
CA ILE A 24 12.83 -19.81 -12.76
C ILE A 24 14.04 -18.94 -12.36
N PHE A 25 13.94 -17.65 -12.63
CA PHE A 25 14.85 -16.63 -12.10
C PHE A 25 14.05 -15.42 -11.62
N ILE A 26 14.20 -15.06 -10.34
CA ILE A 26 13.50 -13.92 -9.75
C ILE A 26 14.37 -12.64 -9.86
N HIS A 27 13.79 -11.60 -10.43
CA HIS A 27 14.36 -10.26 -10.45
C HIS A 27 13.58 -9.37 -9.48
N VAL A 28 14.19 -8.94 -8.38
CA VAL A 28 13.58 -8.00 -7.43
C VAL A 28 13.92 -6.60 -7.88
N LEU A 29 12.95 -5.86 -8.40
CA LEU A 29 13.10 -4.45 -8.74
C LEU A 29 12.74 -3.58 -7.53
N ALA A 30 13.72 -2.88 -6.98
CA ALA A 30 13.54 -1.98 -5.84
C ALA A 30 13.64 -0.52 -6.30
N PRO A 31 12.71 0.36 -5.91
CA PRO A 31 12.77 1.77 -6.27
C PRO A 31 13.96 2.42 -5.56
N TYR A 32 14.66 3.29 -6.26
CA TYR A 32 15.77 4.03 -5.71
C TYR A 32 15.75 5.48 -6.20
N LEU A 33 16.04 6.41 -5.29
CA LEU A 33 16.22 7.83 -5.59
C LEU A 33 17.66 8.23 -5.27
N GLU A 34 18.43 8.57 -6.28
CA GLU A 34 19.77 9.16 -6.09
C GLU A 34 19.63 10.60 -5.59
N THR A 35 20.07 10.84 -4.37
CA THR A 35 20.00 12.16 -3.74
C THR A 35 21.21 12.40 -2.86
N SER A 36 21.54 13.67 -2.67
CA SER A 36 22.55 14.11 -1.69
C SER A 36 21.95 14.38 -0.30
N ASP A 37 20.65 14.23 -0.13
CA ASP A 37 19.98 14.34 1.17
C ASP A 37 20.25 13.08 1.99
N ASN A 38 21.04 13.22 3.07
CA ASN A 38 21.38 12.09 3.94
C ASN A 38 20.14 11.45 4.61
N ASN A 39 19.06 12.21 4.83
CA ASN A 39 17.84 11.69 5.41
C ASN A 39 17.09 10.80 4.40
N ILE A 40 17.12 11.14 3.11
CA ILE A 40 16.51 10.32 2.07
C ILE A 40 17.26 8.99 1.89
N ASN A 41 18.59 8.98 2.03
CA ASN A 41 19.36 7.74 1.99
C ASN A 41 18.96 6.74 3.09
N TYR A 42 18.46 7.20 4.23
CA TYR A 42 17.91 6.34 5.28
C TYR A 42 16.66 5.58 4.79
N TYR A 43 15.76 6.20 4.06
CA TYR A 43 14.54 5.56 3.52
C TYR A 43 14.82 4.51 2.43
N TYR A 44 16.04 4.49 1.89
CA TYR A 44 16.48 3.55 0.86
C TYR A 44 17.56 2.58 1.36
N ASP A 45 17.70 2.40 2.67
CA ASP A 45 18.47 1.29 3.23
C ASP A 45 17.69 -0.02 3.09
N PHE A 46 18.00 -0.77 2.05
CA PHE A 46 17.38 -2.05 1.75
C PHE A 46 18.08 -3.24 2.43
N SER A 47 19.00 -3.04 3.36
CA SER A 47 19.79 -4.12 3.96
C SER A 47 18.90 -5.19 4.62
N GLN A 48 17.87 -4.76 5.37
CA GLN A 48 16.87 -5.64 5.98
C GLN A 48 16.09 -6.41 4.91
N SER A 49 15.52 -5.72 3.92
CA SER A 49 14.77 -6.37 2.84
C SER A 49 15.62 -7.37 2.05
N ILE A 50 16.87 -7.02 1.72
CA ILE A 50 17.79 -7.96 1.03
C ILE A 50 18.04 -9.21 1.86
N SER A 51 18.16 -9.09 3.19
CA SER A 51 18.32 -10.22 4.10
C SER A 51 17.09 -11.14 4.07
N GLU A 52 15.88 -10.58 4.17
CA GLU A 52 14.62 -11.30 4.14
C GLU A 52 14.39 -12.04 2.82
N TYR A 53 14.62 -11.36 1.69
CA TYR A 53 14.51 -11.99 0.36
C TYR A 53 15.59 -13.04 0.12
N THR A 54 16.80 -12.83 0.64
CA THR A 54 17.88 -13.86 0.57
C THR A 54 17.43 -15.14 1.23
N LYS A 55 16.92 -15.06 2.46
CA LYS A 55 16.38 -16.22 3.19
C LYS A 55 15.22 -16.87 2.43
N THR A 56 14.26 -16.04 1.95
CA THR A 56 13.10 -16.52 1.20
C THR A 56 13.50 -17.34 -0.02
N PHE A 57 14.39 -16.84 -0.87
CA PHE A 57 14.76 -17.54 -2.10
C PHE A 57 15.74 -18.67 -1.87
N GLN A 58 16.50 -18.66 -0.75
CA GLN A 58 17.24 -19.85 -0.29
C GLN A 58 16.29 -20.95 0.13
N ASP A 59 15.27 -20.67 0.94
CA ASP A 59 14.26 -21.64 1.38
C ASP A 59 13.50 -22.24 0.19
N LEU A 60 13.20 -21.44 -0.83
CA LEU A 60 12.55 -21.88 -2.07
C LEU A 60 13.51 -22.55 -3.07
N ASN A 61 14.81 -22.51 -2.83
CA ASN A 61 15.84 -22.97 -3.76
C ASN A 61 15.68 -22.38 -5.18
N ILE A 62 15.45 -21.04 -5.26
CA ILE A 62 15.28 -20.30 -6.51
C ILE A 62 16.42 -19.29 -6.66
N GLN A 63 16.93 -19.15 -7.88
CA GLN A 63 17.92 -18.13 -8.20
C GLN A 63 17.26 -16.76 -8.31
N TRP A 64 17.93 -15.75 -7.78
CA TRP A 64 17.39 -14.39 -7.74
C TRP A 64 18.47 -13.33 -7.80
N LYS A 65 18.03 -12.05 -8.03
CA LYS A 65 18.91 -10.89 -8.07
C LYS A 65 18.14 -9.65 -7.57
N TRP A 66 18.79 -8.89 -6.68
CA TRP A 66 18.31 -7.57 -6.28
C TRP A 66 18.76 -6.51 -7.29
N GLN A 67 17.85 -5.68 -7.77
CA GLN A 67 18.10 -4.69 -8.81
C GLN A 67 17.48 -3.33 -8.43
N PRO A 68 18.24 -2.40 -7.84
CA PRO A 68 17.80 -1.02 -7.66
C PRO A 68 17.54 -0.37 -9.01
N VAL A 69 16.43 0.35 -9.12
CA VAL A 69 16.02 1.08 -10.33
C VAL A 69 15.64 2.51 -10.00
N THR A 70 16.07 3.44 -10.83
CA THR A 70 15.70 4.86 -10.78
C THR A 70 14.80 5.20 -11.96
N MET A 71 14.21 6.40 -11.98
CA MET A 71 13.49 6.93 -13.15
C MET A 71 14.34 6.95 -14.43
N LEU A 72 15.67 6.99 -14.30
CA LEU A 72 16.58 6.99 -15.45
C LEU A 72 17.00 5.59 -15.91
N THR A 73 17.03 4.61 -15.00
CA THR A 73 17.66 3.30 -15.28
C THR A 73 16.67 2.15 -15.48
N PHE A 74 15.41 2.26 -15.02
CA PHE A 74 14.47 1.12 -15.04
C PHE A 74 14.23 0.57 -16.46
N HIS A 75 14.22 1.41 -17.49
CA HIS A 75 14.06 0.97 -18.88
C HIS A 75 15.16 0.00 -19.31
N GLU A 76 16.42 0.40 -19.08
CA GLU A 76 17.58 -0.43 -19.43
C GLU A 76 17.61 -1.73 -18.63
N VAL A 77 17.31 -1.67 -17.33
CA VAL A 77 17.26 -2.87 -16.47
C VAL A 77 16.23 -3.87 -16.98
N ILE A 78 15.01 -3.42 -17.32
CA ILE A 78 13.94 -4.30 -17.83
C ILE A 78 14.29 -4.85 -19.22
N ASP A 79 14.89 -4.05 -20.10
CA ASP A 79 15.34 -4.52 -21.42
C ASP A 79 16.42 -5.60 -21.28
N ASN A 80 17.38 -5.42 -20.35
CA ASN A 80 18.40 -6.43 -20.05
C ASN A 80 17.81 -7.74 -19.53
N ILE A 81 16.78 -7.70 -18.67
CA ILE A 81 16.07 -8.90 -18.19
C ILE A 81 15.47 -9.67 -19.37
N THR A 82 14.86 -8.95 -20.33
CA THR A 82 14.28 -9.57 -21.53
C THR A 82 15.37 -10.25 -22.38
N GLU A 83 16.55 -9.65 -22.49
CA GLU A 83 17.69 -10.26 -23.19
C GLU A 83 18.25 -11.48 -22.45
N GLU A 84 18.35 -11.43 -21.10
CA GLU A 84 18.80 -12.56 -20.27
C GLU A 84 17.88 -13.77 -20.44
N LYS A 85 16.56 -13.58 -20.51
CA LYS A 85 15.58 -14.63 -20.82
C LYS A 85 15.94 -15.37 -22.10
N ASN A 86 16.27 -14.60 -23.17
CA ASN A 86 16.59 -15.19 -24.47
C ASN A 86 17.93 -15.95 -24.46
N LYS A 87 18.88 -15.55 -23.61
CA LYS A 87 20.21 -16.16 -23.49
C LYS A 87 20.22 -17.41 -22.60
N THR A 88 19.47 -17.39 -21.51
CA THR A 88 19.50 -18.45 -20.47
C THR A 88 18.39 -19.47 -20.64
N GLY A 89 17.30 -19.11 -21.31
CA GLY A 89 16.07 -19.92 -21.39
C GLY A 89 15.27 -19.99 -20.09
N LYS A 90 15.71 -19.33 -19.01
CA LYS A 90 14.98 -19.28 -17.75
C LYS A 90 13.78 -18.36 -17.84
N LEU A 91 12.72 -18.70 -17.10
CA LEU A 91 11.53 -17.88 -16.96
C LEU A 91 11.80 -16.74 -15.96
N PRO A 92 11.90 -15.47 -16.39
CA PRO A 92 12.03 -14.36 -15.47
C PRO A 92 10.68 -14.06 -14.83
N ILE A 93 10.67 -13.95 -13.51
CA ILE A 93 9.56 -13.42 -12.74
C ILE A 93 10.04 -12.17 -12.02
N ILE A 94 9.32 -11.08 -12.18
CA ILE A 94 9.69 -9.80 -11.61
C ILE A 94 8.93 -9.60 -10.31
N LEU A 95 9.65 -9.62 -9.19
CA LEU A 95 9.11 -9.15 -7.93
C LEU A 95 9.26 -7.63 -7.92
N ASN A 96 8.17 -6.94 -8.28
CA ASN A 96 8.17 -5.50 -8.42
C ASN A 96 7.86 -4.83 -7.07
N LEU A 97 8.79 -4.06 -6.54
CA LEU A 97 8.65 -3.27 -5.30
C LEU A 97 8.54 -1.77 -5.58
N CYS A 98 8.45 -1.36 -6.86
CA CYS A 98 8.39 0.06 -7.21
C CYS A 98 7.01 0.63 -6.88
N ASP A 99 6.95 1.45 -5.83
CA ASP A 99 5.75 2.03 -5.24
C ASP A 99 5.69 3.56 -5.35
N GLY A 100 6.62 4.17 -6.11
CA GLY A 100 6.77 5.62 -6.22
C GLY A 100 5.63 6.31 -6.96
N ASP A 101 5.43 7.58 -6.64
CA ASP A 101 4.47 8.48 -7.32
C ASP A 101 5.03 9.07 -8.62
N GLU A 102 6.33 8.90 -8.89
CA GLU A 102 7.12 9.43 -10.02
C GLU A 102 7.26 10.96 -10.05
N ILE A 103 6.44 11.68 -9.30
CA ILE A 103 6.45 13.15 -9.21
C ILE A 103 7.68 13.60 -8.43
N ASN A 104 7.96 12.89 -7.34
CA ASN A 104 9.13 13.15 -6.49
C ASN A 104 10.36 12.29 -6.87
N GLY A 105 10.33 11.69 -8.06
CA GLY A 105 11.49 11.02 -8.68
C GLY A 105 11.62 9.54 -8.37
N THR A 106 10.72 8.95 -7.60
CA THR A 106 10.74 7.52 -7.26
C THR A 106 9.96 6.71 -8.29
N PRO A 107 10.54 5.65 -8.88
CA PRO A 107 9.87 4.80 -9.89
C PRO A 107 8.58 4.16 -9.39
N GLY A 108 7.58 4.11 -10.24
CA GLY A 108 6.26 3.59 -9.93
C GLY A 108 5.52 3.03 -11.15
N ILE A 109 4.45 3.69 -11.57
CA ILE A 109 3.55 3.21 -12.64
C ILE A 109 4.26 3.00 -13.99
N SER A 110 5.29 3.77 -14.30
CA SER A 110 6.06 3.61 -15.55
C SER A 110 6.81 2.29 -15.60
N VAL A 111 7.24 1.76 -14.43
CA VAL A 111 7.82 0.41 -14.32
C VAL A 111 6.77 -0.64 -14.68
N VAL A 112 5.56 -0.54 -14.11
CA VAL A 112 4.45 -1.45 -14.38
C VAL A 112 4.12 -1.46 -15.88
N LYS A 113 4.01 -0.28 -16.51
CA LYS A 113 3.76 -0.15 -17.96
C LYS A 113 4.83 -0.83 -18.80
N LYS A 114 6.11 -0.63 -18.43
CA LYS A 114 7.24 -1.23 -19.16
C LYS A 114 7.26 -2.76 -19.02
N LEU A 115 6.96 -3.28 -17.82
CA LEU A 115 6.85 -4.73 -17.58
C LEU A 115 5.72 -5.34 -18.41
N HIS A 116 4.57 -4.66 -18.46
CA HIS A 116 3.44 -5.07 -19.29
C HIS A 116 3.77 -5.04 -20.79
N GLU A 117 4.39 -3.95 -21.28
CA GLU A 117 4.86 -3.81 -22.68
C GLU A 117 5.79 -4.96 -23.09
N LYS A 118 6.66 -5.40 -22.16
CA LYS A 118 7.60 -6.51 -22.39
C LYS A 118 7.00 -7.89 -22.17
N GLU A 119 5.72 -7.96 -21.88
CA GLU A 119 5.00 -9.22 -21.59
C GLU A 119 5.68 -10.07 -20.50
N LEU A 120 6.37 -9.43 -19.55
CA LEU A 120 7.00 -10.10 -18.43
C LEU A 120 5.96 -10.48 -17.37
N ILE A 121 6.26 -11.54 -16.62
CA ILE A 121 5.49 -11.92 -15.42
C ILE A 121 5.96 -11.01 -14.28
N TYR A 122 5.05 -10.28 -13.64
CA TYR A 122 5.40 -9.40 -12.55
C TYR A 122 4.36 -9.43 -11.42
N THR A 123 4.84 -9.25 -10.20
CA THR A 123 4.01 -9.22 -8.99
C THR A 123 3.44 -7.84 -8.73
N GLY A 124 2.41 -7.78 -7.91
CA GLY A 124 1.78 -6.55 -7.46
C GLY A 124 0.77 -5.98 -8.45
N SER A 125 0.55 -4.68 -8.38
CA SER A 125 -0.52 -3.99 -9.09
C SER A 125 -0.31 -3.92 -10.60
N ASP A 126 -1.40 -4.00 -11.35
CA ASP A 126 -1.45 -3.57 -12.74
C ASP A 126 -1.54 -2.04 -12.85
N GLU A 127 -1.54 -1.52 -14.09
CA GLU A 127 -1.63 -0.07 -14.34
C GLU A 127 -2.91 0.56 -13.80
N HIS A 128 -4.05 -0.15 -13.92
CA HIS A 128 -5.33 0.37 -13.47
C HIS A 128 -5.36 0.53 -11.95
N PHE A 129 -5.05 -0.53 -11.22
CA PHE A 129 -5.06 -0.54 -9.78
C PHE A 129 -4.03 0.45 -9.21
N TYR A 130 -2.82 0.50 -9.79
CA TYR A 130 -1.81 1.47 -9.40
C TYR A 130 -2.32 2.91 -9.53
N ARG A 131 -2.85 3.27 -10.70
CA ARG A 131 -3.32 4.62 -11.00
C ARG A 131 -4.48 5.06 -10.11
N ILE A 132 -5.45 4.17 -9.85
CA ILE A 132 -6.63 4.53 -9.06
C ILE A 132 -6.30 4.72 -7.58
N THR A 133 -5.25 4.08 -7.07
CA THR A 133 -4.85 4.15 -5.65
C THR A 133 -3.71 5.13 -5.37
N THR A 134 -2.96 5.58 -6.39
CA THR A 134 -1.94 6.62 -6.23
C THR A 134 -2.55 7.94 -5.75
N SER A 135 -3.74 8.30 -6.21
CA SER A 135 -4.47 9.47 -5.73
C SER A 135 -5.68 9.07 -4.89
N LYS A 136 -5.84 9.71 -3.73
CA LYS A 136 -6.97 9.46 -2.83
C LYS A 136 -8.33 9.84 -3.44
N ILE A 137 -8.36 10.80 -4.38
CA ILE A 137 -9.60 11.26 -5.01
C ILE A 137 -10.26 10.18 -5.88
N PRO A 138 -9.61 9.58 -6.89
CA PRO A 138 -10.23 8.50 -7.68
C PRO A 138 -10.53 7.28 -6.83
N MET A 139 -9.70 6.94 -5.85
CA MET A 139 -9.92 5.83 -4.93
C MET A 139 -11.21 6.04 -4.11
N LYS A 140 -11.40 7.22 -3.51
CA LYS A 140 -12.61 7.51 -2.73
C LYS A 140 -13.86 7.57 -3.59
N LYS A 141 -13.78 8.07 -4.82
CA LYS A 141 -14.89 8.00 -5.78
C LYS A 141 -15.29 6.55 -6.05
N ALA A 142 -14.34 5.65 -6.25
CA ALA A 142 -14.61 4.24 -6.45
C ALA A 142 -15.29 3.60 -5.22
N PHE A 143 -14.89 3.98 -4.00
CA PHE A 143 -15.55 3.56 -2.77
C PHE A 143 -17.00 4.04 -2.71
N ASP A 144 -17.25 5.32 -2.99
CA ASP A 144 -18.60 5.89 -2.98
C ASP A 144 -19.50 5.22 -4.03
N GLU A 145 -19.01 5.02 -5.25
CA GLU A 145 -19.74 4.36 -6.34
C GLU A 145 -20.10 2.90 -6.02
N ALA A 146 -19.22 2.21 -5.28
CA ALA A 146 -19.43 0.82 -4.86
C ALA A 146 -20.18 0.70 -3.51
N GLY A 147 -20.51 1.81 -2.85
CA GLY A 147 -21.13 1.80 -1.52
C GLY A 147 -20.22 1.29 -0.41
N VAL A 148 -18.89 1.33 -0.60
CA VAL A 148 -17.90 0.99 0.42
C VAL A 148 -17.83 2.09 1.46
N SER A 149 -17.88 1.73 2.74
CA SER A 149 -17.84 2.69 3.84
C SER A 149 -16.48 3.40 3.89
N THR A 150 -16.46 4.70 3.61
CA THR A 150 -15.31 5.59 3.80
C THR A 150 -15.75 6.86 4.52
N ALA A 151 -14.83 7.59 5.16
CA ALA A 151 -15.14 8.86 5.80
C ALA A 151 -15.71 9.85 4.76
N LYS A 152 -16.64 10.72 5.17
CA LYS A 152 -17.10 11.82 4.32
C LYS A 152 -15.91 12.65 3.88
N TRP A 153 -15.89 13.09 2.65
CA TRP A 153 -14.75 13.79 2.10
C TRP A 153 -15.12 14.81 1.03
N GLU A 154 -14.23 15.76 0.82
CA GLU A 154 -14.33 16.79 -0.22
C GLU A 154 -12.92 17.06 -0.79
N SER A 155 -12.84 17.33 -2.10
CA SER A 155 -11.58 17.70 -2.72
C SER A 155 -11.38 19.21 -2.73
N ILE A 156 -10.18 19.67 -2.41
CA ILE A 156 -9.72 21.05 -2.48
C ILE A 156 -8.67 21.13 -3.61
N PRO A 157 -9.07 21.45 -4.85
CA PRO A 157 -8.20 21.34 -6.02
C PRO A 157 -7.16 22.47 -6.14
N SER A 158 -7.33 23.57 -5.40
CA SER A 158 -6.39 24.70 -5.42
C SER A 158 -6.48 25.52 -4.13
N LYS A 159 -5.44 26.31 -3.85
CA LYS A 159 -5.39 27.20 -2.68
C LYS A 159 -6.50 28.28 -2.65
N ASP A 160 -7.05 28.61 -3.81
CA ASP A 160 -8.12 29.62 -3.96
C ASP A 160 -9.52 28.98 -3.97
N HIS A 161 -9.61 27.66 -3.73
CA HIS A 161 -10.87 26.95 -3.67
C HIS A 161 -11.73 27.46 -2.51
N LYS A 162 -13.03 27.68 -2.77
CA LYS A 162 -13.96 28.17 -1.74
C LYS A 162 -14.39 27.02 -0.84
N ILE A 163 -13.89 26.98 0.38
CA ILE A 163 -14.18 25.97 1.41
C ILE A 163 -15.33 26.39 2.36
N ASN A 164 -16.33 27.09 1.80
CA ASN A 164 -17.48 27.53 2.59
C ASN A 164 -18.42 26.37 2.88
N GLY A 165 -18.76 26.18 4.16
CA GLY A 165 -19.72 25.16 4.58
C GLY A 165 -19.12 23.76 4.82
N ILE A 166 -17.84 23.54 4.54
CA ILE A 166 -17.19 22.22 4.64
C ILE A 166 -17.38 21.54 6.01
N PHE A 167 -17.38 22.33 7.11
CA PHE A 167 -17.65 21.79 8.45
C PHE A 167 -19.13 21.38 8.66
N ASN A 168 -20.07 21.94 7.87
CA ASN A 168 -21.47 21.49 7.92
C ASN A 168 -21.63 20.12 7.26
N ASP A 169 -20.84 19.86 6.20
CA ASP A 169 -20.95 18.66 5.40
C ASP A 169 -20.10 17.50 5.99
N LEU A 170 -18.87 17.80 6.43
CA LEU A 170 -17.94 16.82 6.94
C LEU A 170 -17.96 16.66 8.47
N GLY A 171 -18.46 17.67 9.21
CA GLY A 171 -18.36 17.72 10.68
C GLY A 171 -17.05 18.34 11.16
N SER A 172 -16.74 18.17 12.45
CA SER A 172 -15.51 18.64 13.10
C SER A 172 -15.04 17.59 14.11
N PRO A 173 -13.72 17.29 14.19
CA PRO A 173 -12.64 17.85 13.37
C PRO A 173 -12.61 17.28 11.94
N ILE A 174 -11.85 17.97 11.05
CA ILE A 174 -11.53 17.54 9.70
C ILE A 174 -10.03 17.23 9.64
N ILE A 175 -9.63 16.19 8.90
CA ILE A 175 -8.23 15.94 8.58
C ILE A 175 -7.94 16.26 7.11
N LEU A 176 -6.87 17.02 6.87
CA LEU A 176 -6.39 17.36 5.53
C LEU A 176 -5.26 16.43 5.11
N LYS A 177 -5.35 15.88 3.91
CA LYS A 177 -4.34 14.99 3.36
C LYS A 177 -3.97 15.41 1.94
N PRO A 178 -2.69 15.33 1.53
CA PRO A 178 -2.36 15.43 0.11
C PRO A 178 -3.10 14.35 -0.66
N SER A 179 -3.62 14.67 -1.84
CA SER A 179 -4.30 13.67 -2.67
C SER A 179 -3.35 12.57 -3.11
N VAL A 180 -2.11 12.93 -3.46
CA VAL A 180 -1.03 12.01 -3.81
C VAL A 180 0.05 12.08 -2.74
N SER A 181 0.17 11.04 -1.94
CA SER A 181 1.25 10.88 -0.95
C SER A 181 1.31 9.45 -0.43
N GLY A 182 2.50 8.96 -0.12
CA GLY A 182 2.78 7.70 0.57
C GLY A 182 3.45 7.94 1.92
N GLY A 183 3.49 6.92 2.81
CA GLY A 183 4.23 6.97 4.08
C GLY A 183 3.88 8.14 4.99
N SER A 184 2.63 8.59 5.03
CA SER A 184 2.15 9.76 5.79
C SER A 184 2.77 11.10 5.38
N MET A 185 3.46 11.18 4.23
CA MET A 185 4.09 12.42 3.75
C MET A 185 3.10 13.59 3.72
N GLY A 186 3.44 14.69 4.39
CA GLY A 186 2.60 15.88 4.49
C GLY A 186 1.38 15.73 5.39
N VAL A 187 1.31 14.68 6.23
CA VAL A 187 0.25 14.47 7.22
C VAL A 187 0.83 14.52 8.62
N GLY A 188 0.44 15.51 9.40
CA GLY A 188 0.85 15.72 10.79
C GLY A 188 -0.30 16.23 11.65
N ILE A 189 -0.05 16.50 12.93
CA ILE A 189 -1.08 16.97 13.87
C ILE A 189 -1.74 18.28 13.42
N LYS A 190 -1.02 19.14 12.71
CA LYS A 190 -1.55 20.40 12.14
C LYS A 190 -2.59 20.18 11.04
N ASN A 191 -2.63 18.97 10.47
CA ASN A 191 -3.63 18.63 9.45
C ASN A 191 -5.00 18.34 10.03
N VAL A 192 -5.13 18.14 11.35
CA VAL A 192 -6.41 17.98 12.04
C VAL A 192 -6.90 19.35 12.48
N VAL A 193 -7.94 19.85 11.83
CA VAL A 193 -8.44 21.21 11.97
C VAL A 193 -9.88 21.24 12.47
N GLU A 194 -10.22 22.17 13.36
CA GLU A 194 -11.53 22.27 14.02
C GLU A 194 -12.33 23.51 13.62
N ASN A 195 -11.68 24.46 12.94
CA ASN A 195 -12.31 25.73 12.57
C ASN A 195 -11.80 26.23 11.21
N LYS A 196 -12.55 27.19 10.65
CA LYS A 196 -12.29 27.71 9.32
C LYS A 196 -10.90 28.37 9.18
N GLN A 197 -10.44 29.09 10.19
CA GLN A 197 -9.15 29.78 10.13
C GLN A 197 -8.01 28.76 10.05
N ALA A 198 -7.99 27.74 10.92
CA ALA A 198 -6.99 26.67 10.89
C ALA A 198 -7.02 25.91 9.55
N LEU A 199 -8.22 25.66 9.01
CA LEU A 199 -8.40 25.03 7.71
C LEU A 199 -7.76 25.84 6.58
N GLU A 200 -8.06 27.15 6.50
CA GLU A 200 -7.51 28.03 5.45
C GLU A 200 -5.99 28.17 5.55
N GLU A 201 -5.45 28.29 6.78
CA GLU A 201 -4.02 28.35 7.02
C GLU A 201 -3.31 27.05 6.60
N GLN A 202 -3.86 25.89 7.00
CA GLN A 202 -3.25 24.60 6.69
C GLN A 202 -3.33 24.27 5.18
N VAL A 203 -4.46 24.55 4.53
CA VAL A 203 -4.59 24.40 3.07
C VAL A 203 -3.53 25.22 2.35
N LYS A 204 -3.31 26.47 2.75
CA LYS A 204 -2.28 27.32 2.16
C LYS A 204 -0.89 26.71 2.32
N LEU A 205 -0.53 26.26 3.52
CA LEU A 205 0.77 25.64 3.80
C LEU A 205 0.98 24.38 2.95
N MET A 206 -0.02 23.52 2.82
CA MET A 206 0.08 22.31 2.01
C MET A 206 0.30 22.60 0.53
N PHE A 207 -0.32 23.66 -0.03
CA PHE A 207 -0.06 24.10 -1.41
C PHE A 207 1.30 24.80 -1.59
N GLU A 208 2.00 25.17 -0.53
CA GLU A 208 3.38 25.67 -0.57
C GLU A 208 4.41 24.54 -0.62
N GLY A 209 3.98 23.28 -0.40
CA GLY A 209 4.81 22.07 -0.36
C GLY A 209 5.39 21.77 1.02
N TYR A 210 6.09 20.64 1.14
CA TYR A 210 6.72 20.18 2.38
C TYR A 210 8.04 19.53 2.09
N ARG A 211 9.12 19.98 2.73
CA ARG A 211 10.48 19.42 2.61
C ARG A 211 10.97 19.24 1.16
N GLY A 212 10.56 20.13 0.24
CA GLY A 212 10.87 20.05 -1.17
C GLY A 212 9.96 19.12 -1.98
N TRP A 213 9.02 18.46 -1.34
CA TRP A 213 7.99 17.65 -2.02
C TRP A 213 6.80 18.50 -2.45
N ASP A 214 6.30 18.24 -3.65
CA ASP A 214 5.05 18.83 -4.12
C ASP A 214 3.86 18.02 -3.59
N LEU A 215 3.13 18.61 -2.64
CA LEU A 215 1.92 18.02 -2.05
C LEU A 215 0.63 18.49 -2.73
N SER A 216 0.75 19.31 -3.76
CA SER A 216 -0.41 19.93 -4.42
C SER A 216 -0.99 19.13 -5.58
N ILE A 217 -0.35 18.02 -5.94
CA ILE A 217 -0.76 17.17 -7.06
C ILE A 217 -2.15 16.59 -6.79
N ASP A 218 -3.06 16.74 -7.74
CA ASP A 218 -4.50 16.47 -7.62
C ASP A 218 -5.17 17.20 -6.44
N GLY A 219 -4.49 18.17 -5.82
CA GLY A 219 -5.00 18.96 -4.72
C GLY A 219 -4.93 18.26 -3.36
N ILE A 220 -5.83 18.64 -2.48
CA ILE A 220 -5.94 18.16 -1.10
C ILE A 220 -7.28 17.46 -0.91
N VAL A 221 -7.31 16.40 -0.13
CA VAL A 221 -8.54 15.77 0.35
C VAL A 221 -8.80 16.23 1.79
N ALA A 222 -9.95 16.84 2.01
CA ALA A 222 -10.48 17.12 3.34
C ALA A 222 -11.43 15.99 3.73
N GLU A 223 -11.21 15.36 4.89
CA GLU A 223 -12.00 14.22 5.37
C GLU A 223 -12.53 14.48 6.76
N GLN A 224 -13.71 13.96 7.05
CA GLN A 224 -14.17 13.81 8.43
C GLN A 224 -13.11 13.02 9.20
N TYR A 225 -12.60 13.59 10.30
CA TYR A 225 -11.71 12.84 11.19
C TYR A 225 -12.51 11.79 11.95
N ILE A 226 -12.15 10.54 11.77
CA ILE A 226 -12.78 9.42 12.49
C ILE A 226 -11.93 9.13 13.72
N SER A 227 -12.47 9.37 14.93
CA SER A 227 -11.82 9.05 16.19
C SER A 227 -12.10 7.59 16.56
N GLY A 228 -11.08 6.88 17.04
CA GLY A 228 -11.19 5.51 17.54
C GLY A 228 -10.10 4.57 17.04
N ARG A 229 -10.38 3.27 17.10
CA ARG A 229 -9.43 2.19 16.83
C ARG A 229 -9.02 2.17 15.36
N GLU A 230 -7.74 1.89 15.09
CA GLU A 230 -7.19 1.77 13.74
C GLU A 230 -6.71 0.35 13.49
N PHE A 231 -7.00 -0.16 12.30
CA PHE A 231 -6.67 -1.52 11.89
C PHE A 231 -5.99 -1.52 10.54
N THR A 232 -5.22 -2.56 10.29
CA THR A 232 -4.64 -2.81 8.98
C THR A 232 -4.70 -4.30 8.66
N THR A 233 -4.91 -4.62 7.39
CA THR A 233 -4.89 -6.00 6.89
C THR A 233 -4.22 -6.07 5.53
N MET A 234 -3.85 -7.28 5.12
CA MET A 234 -3.28 -7.57 3.81
C MET A 234 -4.23 -8.43 3.00
N ILE A 235 -4.24 -8.21 1.69
CA ILE A 235 -4.91 -9.07 0.71
C ILE A 235 -3.89 -9.48 -0.34
N THR A 236 -3.85 -10.78 -0.67
CA THR A 236 -3.13 -11.34 -1.82
C THR A 236 -4.13 -11.93 -2.81
N GLY A 237 -3.80 -11.91 -4.11
CA GLY A 237 -4.69 -12.34 -5.19
C GLY A 237 -5.33 -11.18 -5.93
N SER A 238 -6.01 -11.44 -7.03
CA SER A 238 -6.63 -10.44 -7.89
C SER A 238 -8.15 -10.40 -7.76
N ALA A 239 -8.71 -9.20 -7.68
CA ALA A 239 -10.16 -8.97 -7.52
C ALA A 239 -10.99 -9.52 -8.70
N GLN A 240 -10.35 -9.80 -9.84
CA GLN A 240 -10.96 -10.52 -10.95
C GLN A 240 -11.38 -11.96 -10.56
N PHE A 241 -10.64 -12.56 -9.60
CA PHE A 241 -10.90 -13.89 -9.04
C PHE A 241 -11.05 -13.80 -7.53
N PRO A 242 -12.13 -13.18 -7.03
CA PRO A 242 -12.25 -12.84 -5.61
C PRO A 242 -12.29 -14.07 -4.69
N GLU A 243 -12.68 -15.23 -5.21
CA GLU A 243 -12.65 -16.51 -4.51
C GLU A 243 -11.23 -17.06 -4.30
N LEU A 244 -10.24 -16.56 -5.05
CA LEU A 244 -8.82 -16.85 -4.88
C LEU A 244 -8.10 -15.83 -4.02
N CYS A 245 -8.75 -14.69 -3.70
CA CYS A 245 -8.16 -13.70 -2.82
C CYS A 245 -8.07 -14.25 -1.39
N LYS A 246 -6.87 -14.16 -0.81
CA LYS A 246 -6.66 -14.40 0.62
C LYS A 246 -6.67 -13.07 1.35
N VAL A 247 -7.62 -12.89 2.25
CA VAL A 247 -7.67 -11.73 3.15
C VAL A 247 -7.13 -12.17 4.50
N TYR A 248 -6.02 -11.61 4.92
CA TYR A 248 -5.38 -11.93 6.19
C TYR A 248 -6.20 -11.39 7.37
N LYS A 249 -6.11 -12.02 8.54
CA LYS A 249 -6.65 -11.43 9.77
C LYS A 249 -5.97 -10.10 10.02
N PRO A 250 -6.73 -9.04 10.34
CA PRO A 250 -6.17 -7.73 10.62
C PRO A 250 -5.40 -7.70 11.92
N VAL A 251 -4.56 -6.69 12.06
CA VAL A 251 -4.00 -6.25 13.33
C VAL A 251 -4.55 -4.87 13.69
N GLU A 252 -4.72 -4.61 14.98
CA GLU A 252 -5.01 -3.29 15.51
C GLU A 252 -3.71 -2.54 15.75
N ARG A 253 -3.64 -1.28 15.32
CA ARG A 253 -2.59 -0.36 15.71
C ARG A 253 -3.05 0.43 16.92
N VAL A 254 -2.50 0.09 18.08
CA VAL A 254 -2.84 0.72 19.36
C VAL A 254 -1.82 1.83 19.61
N PHE A 255 -2.25 3.08 19.46
CA PHE A 255 -1.39 4.25 19.70
C PHE A 255 -1.13 4.45 21.19
N HIS A 256 0.02 5.06 21.51
CA HIS A 256 0.44 5.32 22.88
C HIS A 256 -0.64 6.07 23.68
N ALA A 257 -0.87 5.63 24.91
CA ALA A 257 -1.98 6.10 25.74
C ALA A 257 -1.90 7.58 26.12
N SER A 258 -0.70 8.17 26.14
CA SER A 258 -0.52 9.60 26.44
C SER A 258 -0.98 10.54 25.32
N LEU A 259 -1.23 10.02 24.11
CA LEU A 259 -1.64 10.85 23.00
C LEU A 259 -3.12 11.26 23.12
N PRO A 260 -3.43 12.53 22.82
CA PRO A 260 -4.82 12.96 22.63
C PRO A 260 -5.50 12.19 21.48
N ASP A 261 -6.81 12.03 21.55
CA ASP A 261 -7.54 11.23 20.57
C ASP A 261 -7.45 11.78 19.13
N ASN A 262 -7.30 13.08 18.97
CA ASN A 262 -7.09 13.74 17.68
C ASN A 262 -5.63 13.66 17.16
N GLU A 263 -4.72 13.04 17.92
CA GLU A 263 -3.32 12.76 17.53
C GLU A 263 -3.04 11.26 17.36
N LYS A 264 -4.02 10.39 17.61
CA LYS A 264 -3.88 8.93 17.46
C LYS A 264 -4.06 8.51 15.99
N PHE A 265 -3.10 8.87 15.15
CA PHE A 265 -2.97 8.46 13.74
C PHE A 265 -1.51 8.48 13.32
N LEU A 266 -1.17 7.84 12.20
CA LEU A 266 0.20 7.85 11.68
C LEU A 266 0.54 9.24 11.13
N SER A 267 1.16 10.06 11.97
CA SER A 267 1.76 11.33 11.55
C SER A 267 3.16 11.09 10.98
N PHE A 268 3.57 11.95 10.04
CA PHE A 268 4.88 11.83 9.40
C PHE A 268 6.03 11.96 10.39
N ASP A 269 6.01 12.97 11.26
CA ASP A 269 7.08 13.24 12.19
C ASP A 269 7.34 12.08 13.16
N ARG A 270 6.27 11.48 13.73
CA ARG A 270 6.40 10.35 14.68
C ARG A 270 6.73 9.05 13.97
N LEU A 271 6.15 8.82 12.77
CA LEU A 271 6.41 7.60 12.01
C LEU A 271 7.88 7.49 11.58
N TRP A 272 8.48 8.62 11.22
CA TRP A 272 9.86 8.67 10.71
C TRP A 272 10.87 9.26 11.70
N GLU A 273 10.45 9.47 12.95
CA GLU A 273 11.30 9.98 14.05
C GLU A 273 12.02 11.29 13.72
N ILE A 274 11.39 12.17 12.95
CA ILE A 274 11.96 13.43 12.47
C ILE A 274 11.78 14.55 13.50
N TYR A 275 10.59 14.61 14.12
CA TYR A 275 10.24 15.51 15.23
C TYR A 275 10.46 17.01 14.96
N GLU A 276 10.03 17.50 13.79
CA GLU A 276 10.06 18.93 13.48
C GLU A 276 8.92 19.71 14.16
N ASP A 277 7.72 19.17 14.14
CA ASP A 277 6.50 19.78 14.69
C ASP A 277 5.89 18.98 15.85
N GLU A 278 6.29 17.74 16.02
CA GLU A 278 5.76 16.81 17.01
C GLU A 278 6.85 16.33 17.97
N THR A 279 6.46 15.91 19.15
CA THR A 279 7.41 15.43 20.16
C THR A 279 7.48 13.90 20.18
N PRO A 280 8.65 13.31 20.52
CA PRO A 280 8.76 11.89 20.81
C PRO A 280 7.80 11.45 21.90
N MET A 281 7.55 10.15 21.97
CA MET A 281 6.80 9.58 23.09
C MET A 281 7.56 9.73 24.41
N PRO A 282 6.85 9.86 25.56
CA PRO A 282 7.49 9.87 26.87
C PRO A 282 8.39 8.65 27.06
N ASP A 283 9.49 8.80 27.79
CA ASP A 283 10.42 7.73 28.18
C ASP A 283 11.00 6.91 27.00
N ASN A 284 10.92 7.43 25.77
CA ASN A 284 11.23 6.74 24.51
C ASN A 284 10.39 5.48 24.27
N ASP A 285 9.15 5.49 24.74
CA ASP A 285 8.18 4.44 24.44
C ASP A 285 7.81 4.40 22.96
N ASN A 286 7.28 3.28 22.52
CA ASN A 286 6.83 3.11 21.15
C ASN A 286 5.62 4.02 20.82
N PHE A 287 5.60 4.59 19.64
CA PHE A 287 4.48 5.41 19.15
C PHE A 287 3.18 4.63 19.07
N TYR A 288 3.27 3.35 18.70
CA TYR A 288 2.15 2.39 18.65
C TYR A 288 2.66 0.96 18.82
N GLU A 289 1.73 0.05 19.07
CA GLU A 289 1.95 -1.39 19.11
C GLU A 289 0.89 -2.10 18.26
N TYR A 290 1.22 -3.29 17.73
CA TYR A 290 0.27 -4.12 17.02
C TYR A 290 -0.33 -5.20 17.91
N GLN A 291 -1.66 -5.25 17.97
CA GLN A 291 -2.41 -6.23 18.74
C GLN A 291 -3.34 -7.06 17.84
N GLU A 292 -3.67 -8.27 18.31
CA GLU A 292 -4.62 -9.15 17.67
C GLU A 292 -6.05 -8.61 17.81
N VAL A 293 -6.86 -8.78 16.76
CA VAL A 293 -8.25 -8.31 16.72
C VAL A 293 -9.20 -9.45 17.06
N GLU A 294 -10.23 -9.17 17.87
CA GLU A 294 -11.29 -10.12 18.21
C GLU A 294 -12.02 -10.67 16.96
N SER A 295 -12.38 -11.96 16.96
CA SER A 295 -12.79 -12.71 15.77
C SER A 295 -13.98 -12.11 14.99
N VAL A 296 -14.99 -11.58 15.69
CA VAL A 296 -16.19 -10.98 15.05
C VAL A 296 -15.81 -9.71 14.29
N LEU A 297 -15.02 -8.84 14.91
CA LEU A 297 -14.56 -7.61 14.30
C LEU A 297 -13.56 -7.91 13.16
N SER A 298 -12.68 -8.89 13.35
CA SER A 298 -11.76 -9.36 12.32
C SER A 298 -12.48 -9.75 11.04
N THR A 299 -13.57 -10.53 11.14
CA THR A 299 -14.39 -10.92 9.98
C THR A 299 -15.00 -9.70 9.29
N ALA A 300 -15.59 -8.77 10.05
CA ALA A 300 -16.17 -7.56 9.47
C ALA A 300 -15.14 -6.67 8.75
N ILE A 301 -13.93 -6.57 9.31
CA ILE A 301 -12.81 -5.84 8.68
C ILE A 301 -12.39 -6.54 7.38
N GLN A 302 -12.25 -7.87 7.39
CA GLN A 302 -11.86 -8.63 6.19
C GLN A 302 -12.89 -8.47 5.07
N GLU A 303 -14.20 -8.55 5.36
CA GLU A 303 -15.27 -8.37 4.38
C GLU A 303 -15.27 -6.96 3.78
N LEU A 304 -15.16 -5.93 4.62
CA LEU A 304 -15.09 -4.54 4.17
C LEU A 304 -13.84 -4.28 3.33
N SER A 305 -12.69 -4.82 3.75
CA SER A 305 -11.42 -4.69 3.02
C SER A 305 -11.46 -5.34 1.64
N LEU A 306 -12.06 -6.54 1.54
CA LEU A 306 -12.24 -7.20 0.25
C LEU A 306 -13.20 -6.42 -0.67
N ALA A 307 -14.26 -5.84 -0.11
CA ALA A 307 -15.18 -4.98 -0.87
C ALA A 307 -14.46 -3.73 -1.41
N ALA A 308 -13.63 -3.08 -0.58
CA ALA A 308 -12.81 -1.94 -0.99
C ALA A 308 -11.80 -2.33 -2.08
N TYR A 309 -11.10 -3.45 -1.91
CA TYR A 309 -10.15 -3.96 -2.89
C TYR A 309 -10.80 -4.24 -4.24
N LYS A 310 -11.98 -4.84 -4.24
CA LYS A 310 -12.76 -5.09 -5.45
C LYS A 310 -13.20 -3.79 -6.14
N SER A 311 -13.61 -2.79 -5.39
CA SER A 311 -14.11 -1.52 -5.93
C SER A 311 -13.04 -0.72 -6.69
N VAL A 312 -11.77 -0.92 -6.37
CA VAL A 312 -10.63 -0.29 -7.05
C VAL A 312 -9.97 -1.20 -8.10
N GLY A 313 -10.56 -2.37 -8.39
CA GLY A 313 -10.00 -3.33 -9.35
C GLY A 313 -8.66 -3.89 -8.90
N GLY A 314 -8.54 -4.25 -7.64
CA GLY A 314 -7.28 -4.68 -7.04
C GLY A 314 -6.63 -5.87 -7.73
N THR A 315 -5.31 -5.85 -7.88
CA THR A 315 -4.49 -6.92 -8.45
C THR A 315 -3.22 -7.14 -7.63
N GLY A 316 -2.76 -8.39 -7.57
CA GLY A 316 -1.53 -8.77 -6.92
C GLY A 316 -1.65 -8.83 -5.41
N TYR A 317 -1.35 -7.74 -4.75
CA TYR A 317 -1.46 -7.61 -3.30
C TYR A 317 -1.69 -6.16 -2.88
N THR A 318 -2.20 -6.00 -1.66
CA THR A 318 -2.44 -4.68 -1.06
C THR A 318 -2.41 -4.74 0.45
N ARG A 319 -2.14 -3.58 1.07
CA ARG A 319 -2.50 -3.31 2.47
C ARG A 319 -3.72 -2.40 2.48
N VAL A 320 -4.68 -2.72 3.33
CA VAL A 320 -5.88 -1.91 3.54
C VAL A 320 -5.83 -1.36 4.95
N ASP A 321 -5.99 -0.04 5.09
CA ASP A 321 -6.02 0.65 6.36
C ASP A 321 -7.46 1.08 6.70
N ILE A 322 -7.90 0.79 7.92
CA ILE A 322 -9.30 0.89 8.36
C ILE A 322 -9.37 1.62 9.69
N ARG A 323 -10.41 2.42 9.90
CA ARG A 323 -10.70 3.03 11.18
C ARG A 323 -12.10 2.71 11.65
N MET A 324 -12.26 2.48 12.94
CA MET A 324 -13.56 2.28 13.58
C MET A 324 -13.92 3.51 14.39
N ASP A 325 -15.06 4.11 14.08
CA ASP A 325 -15.57 5.23 14.86
C ASP A 325 -15.95 4.76 16.29
N GLU A 326 -15.37 5.39 17.29
CA GLU A 326 -15.51 4.96 18.70
C GLU A 326 -16.95 5.12 19.23
N LYS A 327 -17.73 6.06 18.66
CA LYS A 327 -19.09 6.36 19.11
C LYS A 327 -20.12 5.40 18.53
N THR A 328 -19.92 5.01 17.27
CA THR A 328 -20.90 4.22 16.52
C THR A 328 -20.47 2.78 16.27
N GLY A 329 -19.19 2.45 16.44
CA GLY A 329 -18.60 1.17 16.07
C GLY A 329 -18.56 0.93 14.55
N ARG A 330 -18.87 1.93 13.73
CA ARG A 330 -18.86 1.81 12.28
C ARG A 330 -17.43 1.81 11.75
N LEU A 331 -17.16 0.89 10.80
CA LEU A 331 -15.88 0.78 10.11
C LEU A 331 -15.84 1.68 8.87
N PHE A 332 -14.68 2.30 8.64
CA PHE A 332 -14.39 3.18 7.51
C PHE A 332 -13.06 2.80 6.88
N ILE A 333 -13.03 2.57 5.56
CA ILE A 333 -11.78 2.43 4.81
C ILE A 333 -11.08 3.80 4.76
N LEU A 334 -9.83 3.82 5.19
CA LEU A 334 -8.97 4.99 5.02
C LEU A 334 -8.34 4.97 3.63
N GLU A 335 -7.66 3.87 3.29
CA GLU A 335 -7.04 3.70 1.97
C GLU A 335 -6.77 2.22 1.65
N VAL A 336 -6.59 1.96 0.35
CA VAL A 336 -6.11 0.71 -0.23
C VAL A 336 -4.76 1.01 -0.87
N ASN A 337 -3.70 0.40 -0.36
CA ASN A 337 -2.32 0.71 -0.75
C ASN A 337 -1.81 -0.32 -1.76
N ALA A 338 -1.89 -0.01 -3.06
CA ALA A 338 -1.22 -0.80 -4.08
C ALA A 338 0.30 -0.75 -3.87
N GLN A 339 0.99 -1.86 -4.14
CA GLN A 339 2.45 -1.96 -3.99
C GLN A 339 2.97 -1.57 -2.60
N CYS A 340 2.24 -1.86 -1.52
CA CYS A 340 2.74 -1.58 -0.17
C CYS A 340 4.07 -2.30 0.09
N GLY A 341 4.92 -1.70 0.91
CA GLY A 341 6.20 -2.32 1.31
C GLY A 341 5.98 -3.68 1.96
N LEU A 342 6.80 -4.65 1.60
CA LEU A 342 6.76 -6.02 2.11
C LEU A 342 8.00 -6.29 2.95
N SER A 343 7.81 -6.54 4.25
CA SER A 343 8.86 -6.98 5.19
C SER A 343 8.26 -7.87 6.27
N GLU A 344 9.04 -8.81 6.81
CA GLU A 344 8.63 -9.60 7.98
C GLU A 344 8.88 -8.87 9.30
N ASP A 345 9.62 -7.77 9.25
CA ASP A 345 9.93 -6.95 10.41
C ASP A 345 8.74 -6.05 10.76
N GLU A 346 8.10 -6.31 11.90
CA GLU A 346 6.92 -5.56 12.34
C GLU A 346 7.24 -4.15 12.87
N ASP A 347 8.49 -3.87 13.20
CA ASP A 347 8.95 -2.51 13.51
C ASP A 347 9.11 -1.68 12.23
N TYR A 348 9.31 -2.36 11.09
CA TYR A 348 9.49 -1.72 9.79
C TYR A 348 8.18 -1.57 9.01
N THR A 349 7.34 -2.64 8.99
CA THR A 349 6.03 -2.61 8.32
C THR A 349 4.95 -3.33 9.11
N SER A 350 3.69 -2.92 8.93
CA SER A 350 2.54 -3.66 9.48
C SER A 350 2.39 -5.08 8.92
N ILE A 351 3.06 -5.40 7.82
CA ILE A 351 3.02 -6.73 7.21
C ILE A 351 3.60 -7.77 8.16
N GLY A 352 4.72 -7.48 8.84
CA GLY A 352 5.31 -8.39 9.83
C GLY A 352 4.32 -8.76 10.94
N ALA A 353 3.64 -7.78 11.51
CA ALA A 353 2.61 -8.00 12.53
C ALA A 353 1.42 -8.82 11.99
N ILE A 354 0.97 -8.55 10.76
CA ILE A 354 -0.09 -9.33 10.10
C ILE A 354 0.35 -10.78 9.93
N LEU A 355 1.58 -11.03 9.45
CA LEU A 355 2.11 -12.38 9.27
C LEU A 355 2.19 -13.14 10.60
N ARG A 356 2.65 -12.49 11.68
CA ARG A 356 2.72 -13.06 13.02
C ARG A 356 1.35 -13.54 13.52
N VAL A 357 0.32 -12.68 13.42
CA VAL A 357 -1.06 -13.01 13.86
C VAL A 357 -1.68 -14.13 13.01
N ASN A 358 -1.28 -14.25 11.75
CA ASN A 358 -1.78 -15.29 10.85
C ASN A 358 -0.94 -16.57 10.87
N ASN A 359 0.13 -16.66 11.67
CA ASN A 359 1.09 -17.77 11.67
C ASN A 359 1.58 -18.11 10.24
N THR A 360 1.82 -17.08 9.43
CA THR A 360 2.28 -17.21 8.04
C THR A 360 3.72 -16.70 7.96
N SER A 361 4.62 -17.47 7.33
CA SER A 361 5.99 -17.02 7.11
C SER A 361 6.05 -15.99 5.97
N PHE A 362 7.10 -15.17 5.98
CA PHE A 362 7.36 -14.23 4.88
C PHE A 362 7.55 -14.97 3.55
N THR A 363 8.28 -16.10 3.56
CA THR A 363 8.44 -16.99 2.40
C THR A 363 7.10 -17.45 1.83
N GLN A 364 6.16 -17.87 2.69
CA GLN A 364 4.83 -18.28 2.24
C GLN A 364 4.06 -17.12 1.61
N MET A 365 4.08 -15.95 2.20
CA MET A 365 3.40 -14.76 1.65
C MET A 365 4.00 -14.34 0.30
N ILE A 366 5.34 -14.32 0.15
CA ILE A 366 6.00 -14.03 -1.13
C ILE A 366 5.64 -15.08 -2.18
N THR A 367 5.50 -16.35 -1.79
CA THR A 367 5.04 -17.41 -2.70
C THR A 367 3.63 -17.12 -3.21
N GLU A 368 2.69 -16.75 -2.34
CA GLU A 368 1.32 -16.38 -2.73
C GLU A 368 1.29 -15.17 -3.70
N VAL A 369 2.15 -14.19 -3.48
CA VAL A 369 2.28 -13.01 -4.36
C VAL A 369 2.81 -13.39 -5.74
N ILE A 370 3.77 -14.32 -5.81
CA ILE A 370 4.31 -14.85 -7.07
C ILE A 370 3.27 -15.72 -7.78
N GLU A 371 2.54 -16.56 -7.06
CA GLU A 371 1.47 -17.40 -7.62
C GLU A 371 0.37 -16.57 -8.29
N ASP A 372 -0.06 -15.46 -7.67
CA ASP A 372 -1.01 -14.54 -8.32
C ASP A 372 -0.48 -14.01 -9.65
N ALA A 373 0.78 -13.61 -9.71
CA ALA A 373 1.40 -13.12 -10.94
C ALA A 373 1.40 -14.17 -12.06
N LEU A 374 1.64 -15.44 -11.73
CA LEU A 374 1.58 -16.56 -12.66
C LEU A 374 0.14 -16.83 -13.13
N ILE A 375 -0.83 -16.82 -12.23
CA ILE A 375 -2.25 -16.98 -12.54
C ILE A 375 -2.72 -15.89 -13.50
N ARG A 376 -2.41 -14.63 -13.18
CA ARG A 376 -2.77 -13.48 -14.05
C ARG A 376 -2.17 -13.62 -15.45
N LYS A 377 -0.93 -14.10 -15.55
CA LYS A 377 -0.29 -14.30 -16.86
C LYS A 377 -0.94 -15.42 -17.66
N ALA A 378 -1.27 -16.54 -17.03
CA ALA A 378 -1.93 -17.67 -17.67
C ALA A 378 -3.32 -17.28 -18.21
N THR A 379 -4.10 -16.48 -17.48
CA THR A 379 -5.46 -16.05 -17.87
C THR A 379 -5.50 -14.95 -18.93
N GLN A 380 -4.37 -14.30 -19.25
CA GLN A 380 -4.28 -13.35 -20.36
C GLN A 380 -4.15 -14.04 -21.75
N TRP A 381 -3.89 -15.37 -21.79
CA TRP A 381 -3.68 -16.14 -23.01
C TRP A 381 -4.91 -16.94 -23.46
N ASP A 382 -5.96 -16.98 -22.63
CA ASP A 382 -7.26 -17.58 -22.96
C ASP A 382 -8.28 -16.50 -23.40
#